data_45517608635c718eb1ff0e225ddcce22
#
_entry.id   45517608635c718eb1ff0e225ddcce22
#
_cell.length_a   1.000
_cell.length_b   1.000
_cell.length_c   1.000
_cell.angle_alpha   90.00
_cell.angle_beta   90.00
_cell.angle_gamma   90.00
#
_symmetry.space_group_name_H-M   'P 1'
#
loop_
_entity.id
_entity.type
_entity.pdbx_description
1 polymer ?
#
loop_
_entity_poly.entity_id
_entity_poly.type
_entity_poly.pdbx_seq_one_letter_code
_entity_poly.pdbx_strand_id
1 'polypeptide(L)'
;IDGRSVIAKAYPIGIDFDHFTAQGRTGEARQTAQRMLSSTRRRTAMIGVDRLDYSKGLPERLDGISRFFERHPDRVRDLVFIQIAPPSREDIDSYQQIRALLEQKAGQINGAHSSIDLVPVRYVNQGHSPAELYGAFLACKIGLVTPLRDGMNLVAKEYVAAQDPADPGVLILSRFAGAAQQLKGALLVN
;
A
#
# COMPACT_ATOMS: atom_id res chain seq x y z
N ILE A 1 39.00 -8.76 -6.30
CA ILE A 1 39.47 -8.81 -4.92
C ILE A 1 40.54 -9.89 -4.87
N ASP A 2 41.75 -9.55 -4.44
CA ASP A 2 42.91 -10.47 -4.29
C ASP A 2 43.21 -11.30 -5.55
N GLY A 3 43.12 -10.71 -6.74
CA GLY A 3 43.34 -11.38 -8.02
C GLY A 3 42.27 -12.35 -8.45
N ARG A 4 41.13 -12.44 -7.76
CA ARG A 4 39.98 -13.27 -8.11
C ARG A 4 38.90 -12.45 -8.83
N SER A 5 38.36 -13.02 -9.91
CA SER A 5 37.16 -12.47 -10.57
C SER A 5 35.90 -12.81 -9.79
N VAL A 6 35.08 -11.82 -9.50
CA VAL A 6 33.76 -11.98 -8.87
C VAL A 6 32.70 -11.49 -9.85
N ILE A 7 31.71 -12.32 -10.14
CA ILE A 7 30.57 -11.98 -10.99
C ILE A 7 29.36 -11.73 -10.09
N ALA A 8 28.82 -10.50 -10.11
CA ALA A 8 27.57 -10.14 -9.46
C ALA A 8 26.45 -10.05 -10.52
N LYS A 9 25.33 -10.72 -10.26
CA LYS A 9 24.13 -10.67 -11.12
C LYS A 9 22.89 -10.37 -10.30
N ALA A 10 21.93 -9.65 -10.90
CA ALA A 10 20.61 -9.46 -10.33
C ALA A 10 19.69 -10.62 -10.78
N TYR A 11 18.99 -11.20 -9.80
CA TYR A 11 17.96 -12.22 -10.02
C TYR A 11 16.63 -11.69 -9.47
N PRO A 12 15.85 -10.96 -10.29
CA PRO A 12 14.63 -10.36 -9.82
C PRO A 12 13.58 -11.42 -9.46
N ILE A 13 13.03 -11.30 -8.23
CA ILE A 13 11.96 -12.18 -7.76
C ILE A 13 10.61 -11.73 -8.33
N GLY A 14 9.71 -12.69 -8.57
CA GLY A 14 8.31 -12.47 -8.95
C GLY A 14 7.33 -12.92 -7.87
N ILE A 15 6.05 -12.75 -8.15
CA ILE A 15 4.96 -13.43 -7.44
C ILE A 15 4.60 -14.71 -8.18
N ASP A 16 4.09 -15.71 -7.46
CA ASP A 16 3.36 -16.81 -8.08
C ASP A 16 1.98 -16.30 -8.48
N PHE A 17 1.85 -15.92 -9.75
CA PHE A 17 0.64 -15.27 -10.27
C PHE A 17 -0.59 -16.16 -10.14
N ASP A 18 -0.50 -17.44 -10.48
CA ASP A 18 -1.62 -18.37 -10.45
C ASP A 18 -2.07 -18.64 -9.02
N HIS A 19 -1.11 -18.88 -8.12
CA HIS A 19 -1.40 -19.05 -6.70
C HIS A 19 -2.04 -17.79 -6.11
N PHE A 20 -1.51 -16.61 -6.40
CA PHE A 20 -2.05 -15.35 -5.87
C PHE A 20 -3.46 -15.06 -6.42
N THR A 21 -3.68 -15.19 -7.73
CA THR A 21 -4.99 -14.92 -8.35
C THR A 21 -6.06 -15.94 -7.94
N ALA A 22 -5.66 -17.16 -7.59
CA ALA A 22 -6.59 -18.15 -7.01
C ALA A 22 -7.24 -17.65 -5.71
N GLN A 23 -6.56 -16.78 -4.94
CA GLN A 23 -7.13 -16.17 -3.73
C GLN A 23 -8.41 -15.38 -4.03
N GLY A 24 -8.48 -14.71 -5.17
CA GLY A 24 -9.66 -13.94 -5.60
C GLY A 24 -10.93 -14.78 -5.81
N ARG A 25 -10.76 -16.08 -5.99
CA ARG A 25 -11.89 -17.02 -6.15
C ARG A 25 -12.49 -17.44 -4.82
N THR A 26 -11.84 -17.13 -3.70
CA THR A 26 -12.31 -17.51 -2.36
C THR A 26 -13.51 -16.68 -1.91
N GLY A 27 -14.33 -17.24 -1.04
CA GLY A 27 -15.43 -16.50 -0.39
C GLY A 27 -14.92 -15.35 0.46
N GLU A 28 -13.78 -15.54 1.12
CA GLU A 28 -13.14 -14.57 1.99
C GLU A 28 -12.70 -13.30 1.20
N ALA A 29 -12.04 -13.46 0.05
CA ALA A 29 -11.65 -12.35 -0.81
C ALA A 29 -12.86 -11.54 -1.28
N ARG A 30 -13.90 -12.21 -1.77
CA ARG A 30 -15.14 -11.57 -2.21
C ARG A 30 -15.84 -10.82 -1.08
N GLN A 31 -15.95 -11.44 0.08
CA GLN A 31 -16.57 -10.81 1.24
C GLN A 31 -15.77 -9.58 1.71
N THR A 32 -14.43 -9.67 1.70
CA THR A 32 -13.57 -8.53 2.05
C THR A 32 -13.74 -7.38 1.05
N ALA A 33 -13.72 -7.65 -0.25
CA ALA A 33 -13.98 -6.64 -1.27
C ALA A 33 -15.34 -5.95 -1.07
N GLN A 34 -16.40 -6.72 -0.82
CA GLN A 34 -17.74 -6.16 -0.57
C GLN A 34 -17.79 -5.29 0.70
N ARG A 35 -17.20 -5.76 1.81
CA ARG A 35 -17.11 -4.97 3.07
C ARG A 35 -16.36 -3.67 2.84
N MET A 36 -15.25 -3.71 2.10
CA MET A 36 -14.44 -2.53 1.79
C MET A 36 -15.25 -1.52 0.96
N LEU A 37 -15.86 -1.95 -0.15
CA LEU A 37 -16.70 -1.10 -1.00
C LEU A 37 -17.86 -0.47 -0.22
N SER A 38 -18.54 -1.24 0.61
CA SER A 38 -19.63 -0.74 1.46
C SER A 38 -19.11 0.28 2.49
N SER A 39 -17.96 0.00 3.13
CA SER A 39 -17.39 0.86 4.17
C SER A 39 -16.82 2.17 3.65
N THR A 40 -16.42 2.23 2.40
CA THR A 40 -15.89 3.44 1.75
C THR A 40 -16.99 4.38 1.26
N ARG A 41 -18.27 3.97 1.32
CA ARG A 41 -19.42 4.79 0.91
C ARG A 41 -19.27 5.41 -0.48
N ARG A 42 -18.81 4.61 -1.46
CA ARG A 42 -18.53 5.03 -2.84
C ARG A 42 -17.35 6.02 -3.00
N ARG A 43 -16.58 6.30 -1.97
CA ARG A 43 -15.35 7.06 -2.12
C ARG A 43 -14.31 6.22 -2.87
N THR A 44 -13.47 6.87 -3.65
CA THR A 44 -12.30 6.22 -4.25
C THR A 44 -11.32 5.82 -3.14
N ALA A 45 -11.09 4.53 -2.99
CA ALA A 45 -10.14 4.03 -2.01
C ALA A 45 -8.73 3.95 -2.60
N MET A 46 -7.78 4.53 -1.87
CA MET A 46 -6.34 4.33 -2.05
C MET A 46 -5.85 3.35 -1.01
N ILE A 47 -4.94 2.44 -1.39
CA ILE A 47 -4.38 1.44 -0.47
C ILE A 47 -2.86 1.40 -0.53
N GLY A 48 -2.23 1.39 0.64
CA GLY A 48 -0.84 1.04 0.85
C GLY A 48 -0.75 -0.17 1.76
N VAL A 49 0.08 -1.15 1.41
CA VAL A 49 0.33 -2.33 2.23
C VAL A 49 1.83 -2.52 2.34
N ASP A 50 2.38 -2.35 3.53
CA ASP A 50 3.80 -2.53 3.79
C ASP A 50 4.00 -2.95 5.24
N ARG A 51 4.98 -3.80 5.50
CA ARG A 51 5.42 -4.05 6.87
C ARG A 51 5.96 -2.75 7.49
N LEU A 52 5.87 -2.64 8.80
CA LEU A 52 6.54 -1.56 9.53
C LEU A 52 8.06 -1.67 9.29
N ASP A 53 8.60 -0.76 8.47
CA ASP A 53 10.00 -0.71 8.11
C ASP A 53 10.31 0.71 7.58
N TYR A 54 11.40 1.31 8.07
CA TYR A 54 11.80 2.67 7.70
C TYR A 54 12.08 2.83 6.19
N SER A 55 12.52 1.76 5.52
CA SER A 55 12.78 1.80 4.08
C SER A 55 11.50 1.94 3.24
N LYS A 56 10.33 1.68 3.82
CA LYS A 56 9.03 1.72 3.13
C LYS A 56 8.45 3.13 2.98
N GLY A 57 9.04 4.14 3.63
CA GLY A 57 8.60 5.52 3.48
C GLY A 57 7.18 5.78 3.97
N LEU A 58 6.76 5.08 5.02
CA LEU A 58 5.39 5.18 5.53
C LEU A 58 5.08 6.57 6.14
N PRO A 59 5.99 7.18 6.94
CA PRO A 59 5.78 8.52 7.43
C PRO A 59 5.69 9.57 6.30
N GLU A 60 6.58 9.47 5.31
CA GLU A 60 6.63 10.37 4.16
C GLU A 60 5.38 10.23 3.27
N ARG A 61 4.85 9.00 3.17
CA ARG A 61 3.57 8.74 2.49
C ARG A 61 2.41 9.45 3.17
N LEU A 62 2.33 9.37 4.51
CA LEU A 62 1.30 10.09 5.27
C LEU A 62 1.47 11.61 5.15
N ASP A 63 2.70 12.13 5.14
CA ASP A 63 2.95 13.55 4.87
C ASP A 63 2.46 13.97 3.48
N GLY A 64 2.66 13.10 2.48
CA GLY A 64 2.14 13.31 1.13
C GLY A 64 0.61 13.37 1.10
N ILE A 65 -0.07 12.47 1.83
CA ILE A 65 -1.54 12.44 1.98
C ILE A 65 -2.03 13.70 2.71
N SER A 66 -1.37 14.11 3.80
CA SER A 66 -1.70 15.35 4.51
C SER A 66 -1.67 16.56 3.57
N ARG A 67 -0.55 16.74 2.89
CA ARG A 67 -0.37 17.85 1.94
C ARG A 67 -1.37 17.81 0.78
N PHE A 68 -1.75 16.62 0.34
CA PHE A 68 -2.77 16.48 -0.69
C PHE A 68 -4.11 17.02 -0.20
N PHE A 69 -4.56 16.63 0.99
CA PHE A 69 -5.82 17.11 1.55
C PHE A 69 -5.79 18.60 1.92
N GLU A 70 -4.65 19.12 2.37
CA GLU A 70 -4.45 20.57 2.60
C GLU A 70 -4.63 21.40 1.31
N ARG A 71 -4.09 20.87 0.18
CA ARG A 71 -4.19 21.55 -1.11
C ARG A 71 -5.51 21.34 -1.85
N HIS A 72 -6.18 20.23 -1.55
CA HIS A 72 -7.41 19.80 -2.19
C HIS A 72 -8.47 19.40 -1.15
N PRO A 73 -8.94 20.33 -0.31
CA PRO A 73 -9.87 20.02 0.78
C PRO A 73 -11.21 19.49 0.27
N ASP A 74 -11.62 19.84 -0.94
CA ASP A 74 -12.78 19.31 -1.64
C ASP A 74 -12.70 17.79 -1.87
N ARG A 75 -11.50 17.24 -2.04
CA ARG A 75 -11.25 15.82 -2.29
C ARG A 75 -11.34 14.94 -1.05
N VAL A 76 -11.35 15.50 0.13
CA VAL A 76 -11.47 14.73 1.40
C VAL A 76 -12.76 13.89 1.42
N ARG A 77 -13.83 14.39 0.80
CA ARG A 77 -15.11 13.65 0.69
C ARG A 77 -15.10 12.56 -0.38
N ASP A 78 -14.23 12.68 -1.38
CA ASP A 78 -14.17 11.76 -2.52
C ASP A 78 -13.20 10.61 -2.31
N LEU A 79 -12.25 10.76 -1.40
CA LEU A 79 -11.13 9.84 -1.23
C LEU A 79 -11.07 9.28 0.19
N VAL A 80 -10.53 8.06 0.31
CA VAL A 80 -10.10 7.47 1.58
C VAL A 80 -8.77 6.76 1.36
N PHE A 81 -7.80 7.05 2.22
CA PHE A 81 -6.52 6.33 2.23
C PHE A 81 -6.53 5.25 3.30
N ILE A 82 -6.15 4.04 2.91
CA ILE A 82 -6.08 2.87 3.79
C ILE A 82 -4.62 2.40 3.81
N GLN A 83 -3.99 2.51 4.97
CA GLN A 83 -2.65 1.98 5.19
C GLN A 83 -2.73 0.73 6.06
N ILE A 84 -2.40 -0.41 5.47
CA ILE A 84 -2.19 -1.66 6.20
C ILE A 84 -0.70 -1.78 6.49
N ALA A 85 -0.33 -1.83 7.76
CA ALA A 85 1.05 -1.90 8.20
C ALA A 85 1.18 -2.97 9.31
N PRO A 86 1.22 -4.26 8.96
CA PRO A 86 1.35 -5.32 9.95
C PRO A 86 2.63 -5.15 10.77
N PRO A 87 2.59 -5.49 12.06
CA PRO A 87 3.74 -5.46 12.93
C PRO A 87 4.88 -6.31 12.37
N SER A 88 6.11 -5.83 12.52
CA SER A 88 7.32 -6.57 12.15
C SER A 88 8.37 -6.30 13.21
N ARG A 89 9.04 -7.34 13.69
CA ARG A 89 10.18 -7.22 14.63
C ARG A 89 9.87 -6.32 15.84
N GLU A 90 8.77 -6.60 16.55
CA GLU A 90 8.25 -5.77 17.66
C GLU A 90 9.25 -5.53 18.80
N ASP A 91 10.26 -6.40 18.95
CA ASP A 91 11.29 -6.31 19.97
C ASP A 91 12.36 -5.24 19.71
N ILE A 92 12.26 -4.50 18.58
CA ILE A 92 13.25 -3.49 18.19
C ILE A 92 12.66 -2.09 18.37
N ASP A 93 13.25 -1.28 19.21
CA ASP A 93 12.81 0.09 19.55
C ASP A 93 12.50 0.97 18.32
N SER A 94 13.31 0.86 17.25
CA SER A 94 13.09 1.63 16.03
C SER A 94 11.76 1.32 15.35
N TYR A 95 11.25 0.10 15.44
CA TYR A 95 9.95 -0.27 14.86
C TYR A 95 8.78 0.23 15.70
N GLN A 96 8.94 0.25 17.03
CA GLN A 96 7.97 0.86 17.93
C GLN A 96 7.86 2.38 17.69
N GLN A 97 9.00 3.05 17.46
CA GLN A 97 9.03 4.48 17.13
C GLN A 97 8.32 4.79 15.81
N ILE A 98 8.55 3.98 14.74
CA ILE A 98 7.85 4.13 13.46
C ILE A 98 6.34 3.94 13.67
N ARG A 99 5.93 2.93 14.42
CA ARG A 99 4.52 2.68 14.73
C ARG A 99 3.87 3.89 15.41
N ALA A 100 4.49 4.39 16.50
CA ALA A 100 3.99 5.54 17.22
C ALA A 100 3.89 6.79 16.32
N LEU A 101 4.88 7.01 15.46
CA LEU A 101 4.89 8.11 14.50
C LEU A 101 3.74 7.98 13.48
N LEU A 102 3.46 6.78 12.97
CA LEU A 102 2.35 6.56 12.03
C LEU A 102 0.99 6.77 12.70
N GLU A 103 0.81 6.26 13.92
CA GLU A 103 -0.39 6.47 14.72
C GLU A 103 -0.63 7.97 14.97
N GLN A 104 0.43 8.70 15.33
CA GLN A 104 0.37 10.14 15.52
C GLN A 104 0.00 10.88 14.22
N LYS A 105 0.67 10.60 13.11
CA LYS A 105 0.41 11.25 11.81
C LYS A 105 -1.01 10.95 11.31
N ALA A 106 -1.44 9.70 11.36
CA ALA A 106 -2.81 9.34 10.98
C ALA A 106 -3.85 10.05 11.87
N GLY A 107 -3.60 10.14 13.17
CA GLY A 107 -4.43 10.90 14.10
C GLY A 107 -4.47 12.40 13.77
N GLN A 108 -3.34 13.01 13.43
CA GLN A 108 -3.27 14.42 13.04
C GLN A 108 -4.05 14.70 11.75
N ILE A 109 -3.88 13.87 10.71
CA ILE A 109 -4.62 14.01 9.45
C ILE A 109 -6.12 13.88 9.69
N ASN A 110 -6.52 12.87 10.45
CA ASN A 110 -7.91 12.66 10.79
C ASN A 110 -8.47 13.81 11.63
N GLY A 111 -7.73 14.31 12.63
CA GLY A 111 -8.14 15.46 13.44
C GLY A 111 -8.37 16.73 12.60
N ALA A 112 -7.55 16.94 11.58
CA ALA A 112 -7.64 18.12 10.72
C ALA A 112 -8.75 18.03 9.65
N HIS A 113 -9.04 16.82 9.14
CA HIS A 113 -9.85 16.66 7.94
C HIS A 113 -11.10 15.76 8.10
N SER A 114 -11.33 15.15 9.27
CA SER A 114 -12.53 14.33 9.52
C SER A 114 -13.77 15.20 9.77
N SER A 115 -14.92 14.59 9.53
CA SER A 115 -16.21 15.03 10.08
C SER A 115 -16.85 13.87 10.86
N ILE A 116 -18.01 14.10 11.48
CA ILE A 116 -18.69 13.05 12.29
C ILE A 116 -18.93 11.76 11.48
N ASP A 117 -19.15 11.89 10.18
CA ASP A 117 -19.49 10.79 9.27
C ASP A 117 -18.35 10.38 8.34
N LEU A 118 -17.16 11.01 8.43
CA LEU A 118 -16.08 10.82 7.49
C LEU A 118 -14.71 10.76 8.17
N VAL A 119 -13.95 9.72 7.84
CA VAL A 119 -12.55 9.53 8.25
C VAL A 119 -11.70 9.37 6.98
N PRO A 120 -10.76 10.31 6.68
CA PRO A 120 -9.98 10.27 5.44
C PRO A 120 -8.84 9.25 5.45
N VAL A 121 -8.27 8.92 6.62
CA VAL A 121 -7.18 7.94 6.74
C VAL A 121 -7.58 6.80 7.66
N ARG A 122 -7.44 5.56 7.16
CA ARG A 122 -7.60 4.34 7.95
C ARG A 122 -6.24 3.68 8.11
N TYR A 123 -5.70 3.70 9.30
CA TYR A 123 -4.47 3.01 9.64
C TYR A 123 -4.79 1.68 10.32
N VAL A 124 -4.26 0.58 9.76
CA VAL A 124 -4.51 -0.78 10.20
C VAL A 124 -3.19 -1.45 10.52
N ASN A 125 -2.91 -1.65 11.81
CA ASN A 125 -1.69 -2.28 12.30
C ASN A 125 -1.96 -3.75 12.67
N GLN A 126 -2.39 -4.53 11.67
CA GLN A 126 -2.70 -5.96 11.82
C GLN A 126 -2.30 -6.73 10.56
N GLY A 127 -1.95 -8.01 10.74
CA GLY A 127 -1.76 -8.94 9.64
C GLY A 127 -3.11 -9.38 9.05
N HIS A 128 -3.12 -9.65 7.76
CA HIS A 128 -4.28 -10.14 7.03
C HIS A 128 -3.90 -11.38 6.20
N SER A 129 -4.87 -12.24 5.94
CA SER A 129 -4.67 -13.38 5.06
C SER A 129 -4.40 -12.93 3.63
N PRO A 130 -3.75 -13.76 2.78
CA PRO A 130 -3.59 -13.45 1.37
C PRO A 130 -4.92 -13.20 0.64
N ALA A 131 -5.98 -13.92 1.03
CA ALA A 131 -7.31 -13.74 0.46
C ALA A 131 -7.95 -12.39 0.86
N GLU A 132 -7.80 -11.97 2.12
CA GLU A 132 -8.23 -10.64 2.57
C GLU A 132 -7.48 -9.54 1.85
N LEU A 133 -6.15 -9.66 1.71
CA LEU A 133 -5.34 -8.69 0.96
C LEU A 133 -5.75 -8.62 -0.51
N TYR A 134 -6.00 -9.76 -1.15
CA TYR A 134 -6.51 -9.78 -2.52
C TYR A 134 -7.83 -9.00 -2.63
N GLY A 135 -8.79 -9.29 -1.74
CA GLY A 135 -10.07 -8.58 -1.71
C GLY A 135 -9.94 -7.07 -1.47
N ALA A 136 -9.00 -6.68 -0.60
CA ALA A 136 -8.70 -5.27 -0.34
C ALA A 136 -8.09 -4.57 -1.57
N PHE A 137 -7.15 -5.22 -2.28
CA PHE A 137 -6.59 -4.68 -3.51
C PHE A 137 -7.63 -4.53 -4.61
N LEU A 138 -8.48 -5.55 -4.81
CA LEU A 138 -9.57 -5.52 -5.80
C LEU A 138 -10.55 -4.36 -5.55
N ALA A 139 -10.83 -4.05 -4.29
CA ALA A 139 -11.77 -2.98 -3.91
C ALA A 139 -11.18 -1.57 -4.04
N CYS A 140 -9.85 -1.43 -4.14
CA CYS A 140 -9.17 -0.14 -4.16
C CYS A 140 -8.71 0.24 -5.55
N LYS A 141 -9.14 1.40 -6.02
CA LYS A 141 -8.80 1.92 -7.36
C LYS A 141 -7.42 2.56 -7.46
N ILE A 142 -6.76 2.81 -6.35
CA ILE A 142 -5.41 3.38 -6.33
C ILE A 142 -4.54 2.55 -5.40
N GLY A 143 -3.51 1.91 -5.95
CA GLY A 143 -2.41 1.32 -5.19
C GLY A 143 -1.30 2.35 -4.98
N LEU A 144 -0.90 2.57 -3.73
CA LEU A 144 0.12 3.54 -3.38
C LEU A 144 1.32 2.82 -2.75
N VAL A 145 2.37 2.62 -3.55
CA VAL A 145 3.58 1.88 -3.19
C VAL A 145 4.77 2.81 -3.36
N THR A 146 5.15 3.50 -2.28
CA THR A 146 6.15 4.57 -2.32
C THR A 146 7.29 4.33 -1.33
N PRO A 147 8.02 3.19 -1.43
CA PRO A 147 9.18 2.98 -0.59
C PRO A 147 10.29 4.00 -0.90
N LEU A 148 11.06 4.36 0.13
CA LEU A 148 12.28 5.14 -0.04
C LEU A 148 13.35 4.32 -0.76
N ARG A 149 13.37 3.00 -0.50
CA ARG A 149 14.22 2.03 -1.16
C ARG A 149 13.68 0.63 -1.02
N ASP A 150 13.54 -0.10 -2.13
CA ASP A 150 13.10 -1.49 -2.12
C ASP A 150 13.73 -2.26 -3.29
N GLY A 151 14.29 -3.44 -3.01
CA GLY A 151 14.92 -4.27 -4.03
C GLY A 151 13.98 -4.75 -5.12
N MET A 152 12.70 -4.97 -4.79
CA MET A 152 11.66 -5.37 -5.74
C MET A 152 10.32 -4.72 -5.40
N ASN A 153 9.74 -4.98 -4.25
CA ASN A 153 8.38 -4.71 -3.79
C ASN A 153 7.31 -5.59 -4.47
N LEU A 154 7.06 -6.75 -3.88
CA LEU A 154 6.07 -7.70 -4.42
C LEU A 154 4.64 -7.18 -4.31
N VAL A 155 4.33 -6.35 -3.32
CA VAL A 155 3.00 -5.74 -3.13
C VAL A 155 2.55 -4.96 -4.37
N ALA A 156 3.47 -4.28 -5.06
CA ALA A 156 3.17 -3.61 -6.32
C ALA A 156 2.67 -4.58 -7.39
N LYS A 157 3.26 -5.77 -7.46
CA LYS A 157 2.85 -6.82 -8.40
C LYS A 157 1.53 -7.48 -7.98
N GLU A 158 1.37 -7.73 -6.68
CA GLU A 158 0.14 -8.27 -6.10
C GLU A 158 -1.05 -7.34 -6.34
N TYR A 159 -0.86 -6.03 -6.12
CA TYR A 159 -1.90 -5.04 -6.41
C TYR A 159 -2.35 -5.10 -7.87
N VAL A 160 -1.41 -5.11 -8.82
CA VAL A 160 -1.74 -5.17 -10.25
C VAL A 160 -2.42 -6.50 -10.60
N ALA A 161 -1.94 -7.61 -10.06
CA ALA A 161 -2.50 -8.94 -10.32
C ALA A 161 -3.92 -9.14 -9.74
N ALA A 162 -4.28 -8.36 -8.71
CA ALA A 162 -5.61 -8.40 -8.11
C ALA A 162 -6.64 -7.54 -8.84
N GLN A 163 -6.24 -6.69 -9.80
CA GLN A 163 -7.18 -5.79 -10.47
C GLN A 163 -8.05 -6.53 -11.48
N ASP A 164 -9.28 -6.03 -11.67
CA ASP A 164 -10.14 -6.47 -12.74
C ASP A 164 -9.62 -5.89 -14.08
N PRO A 165 -9.27 -6.73 -15.07
CA PRO A 165 -8.77 -6.23 -16.36
C PRO A 165 -9.77 -5.34 -17.12
N ALA A 166 -11.08 -5.49 -16.86
CA ALA A 166 -12.12 -4.69 -17.49
C ALA A 166 -12.26 -3.29 -16.86
N ASP A 167 -11.88 -3.12 -15.60
CA ASP A 167 -11.95 -1.85 -14.86
C ASP A 167 -10.78 -1.74 -13.86
N PRO A 168 -9.53 -1.69 -14.36
CA PRO A 168 -8.34 -1.72 -13.52
C PRO A 168 -8.17 -0.43 -12.72
N GLY A 169 -7.56 -0.57 -11.54
CA GLY A 169 -7.06 0.56 -10.78
C GLY A 169 -5.72 1.09 -11.31
N VAL A 170 -5.25 2.15 -10.68
CA VAL A 170 -3.96 2.80 -10.98
C VAL A 170 -2.94 2.48 -9.88
N LEU A 171 -1.73 2.11 -10.29
CA LEU A 171 -0.60 1.97 -9.37
C LEU A 171 0.27 3.23 -9.39
N ILE A 172 0.42 3.88 -8.25
CA ILE A 172 1.42 4.92 -8.00
C ILE A 172 2.62 4.24 -7.35
N LEU A 173 3.77 4.26 -8.01
CA LEU A 173 4.94 3.46 -7.65
C LEU A 173 6.20 4.33 -7.55
N SER A 174 6.94 4.17 -6.45
CA SER A 174 8.25 4.79 -6.32
C SER A 174 9.23 4.27 -7.37
N ARG A 175 10.00 5.17 -7.98
CA ARG A 175 11.13 4.83 -8.87
C ARG A 175 12.22 4.03 -8.16
N PHE A 176 12.27 4.10 -6.83
CA PHE A 176 13.24 3.39 -6.00
C PHE A 176 12.80 1.96 -5.62
N ALA A 177 11.66 1.49 -6.12
CA ALA A 177 11.27 0.09 -6.09
C ALA A 177 11.76 -0.65 -7.34
N GLY A 178 12.37 -1.81 -7.18
CA GLY A 178 12.84 -2.61 -8.33
C GLY A 178 11.70 -3.00 -9.28
N ALA A 179 10.49 -3.15 -8.78
CA ALA A 179 9.28 -3.41 -9.58
C ALA A 179 8.99 -2.30 -10.62
N ALA A 180 9.47 -1.07 -10.42
CA ALA A 180 9.29 0.04 -11.36
C ALA A 180 9.92 -0.24 -12.74
N GLN A 181 10.95 -1.09 -12.79
CA GLN A 181 11.56 -1.50 -14.06
C GLN A 181 10.66 -2.43 -14.87
N GLN A 182 9.75 -3.13 -14.22
CA GLN A 182 8.87 -4.15 -14.83
C GLN A 182 7.44 -3.63 -15.06
N LEU A 183 6.91 -2.82 -14.14
CA LEU A 183 5.54 -2.30 -14.18
C LEU A 183 5.48 -0.94 -14.91
N LYS A 184 5.66 -0.98 -16.23
CA LYS A 184 5.75 0.22 -17.08
C LYS A 184 4.48 1.07 -17.16
N GLY A 185 3.32 0.46 -16.86
CA GLY A 185 2.02 1.17 -16.80
C GLY A 185 1.77 1.92 -15.49
N ALA A 186 2.65 1.81 -14.49
CA ALA A 186 2.51 2.52 -13.24
C ALA A 186 2.84 4.02 -13.38
N LEU A 187 2.17 4.85 -12.57
CA LEU A 187 2.55 6.26 -12.39
C LEU A 187 3.79 6.31 -11.49
N LEU A 188 4.95 6.59 -12.08
CA LEU A 188 6.20 6.62 -11.36
C LEU A 188 6.42 7.96 -10.64
N VAL A 189 6.71 7.88 -9.33
CA VAL A 189 7.00 9.01 -8.45
C VAL A 189 8.37 8.84 -7.77
N ASN A 190 8.89 9.93 -7.24
CA ASN A 190 10.14 9.93 -6.45
C ASN A 190 9.81 9.92 -4.97
#